data_fd16c26c7e64c610a6465ad2ef8b0b79
#
_entry.id   fd16c26c7e64c610a6465ad2ef8b0b79
#
_cell.length_a   1.000
_cell.length_b   1.000
_cell.length_c   1.000
_cell.angle_alpha   90.00
_cell.angle_beta   90.00
_cell.angle_gamma   90.00
#
_symmetry.space_group_name_H-M   'P 1'
#
loop_
_entity.id
_entity.type
_entity.pdbx_description
1 polymer ?
#
loop_
_entity_poly.entity_id
_entity_poly.type
_entity_poly.pdbx_seq_one_letter_code
_entity_poly.pdbx_strand_id
1 'polypeptide(L)'
;EDLPANLRANPLKLGKKAKLTVPFYMPGFILNKLSVSMLDVVLYWKQKSAPSISHYDGFFYPLDMINNWNRGYGKRGFIQYQFVLPVANGKENIRKILTEITQSSCIPFLNVLKKFGKGQGGLLSFPFEGYTFAIDFPITKALKPFTEKLDKMVLDMGGRIYLGKDAYLDEATFKAMYPQHKEWLQIKKKYDPNNVFSSDLSRRIGLEV
;
A
#
# COMPACT_ATOMS: atom_id res chain seq x y z
N GLU A 1 -26.86 6.34 15.76
CA GLU A 1 -27.76 7.42 16.23
C GLU A 1 -28.02 8.45 15.12
N ASP A 2 -27.10 8.64 14.19
CA ASP A 2 -27.17 9.67 13.14
C ASP A 2 -27.70 9.17 11.78
N LEU A 3 -28.25 7.94 11.74
CA LEU A 3 -28.80 7.40 10.50
C LEU A 3 -30.14 8.07 10.18
N PRO A 4 -30.36 8.55 8.92
CA PRO A 4 -31.65 9.09 8.50
C PRO A 4 -32.81 8.14 8.78
N ALA A 5 -33.98 8.68 9.16
CA ALA A 5 -35.12 7.90 9.60
C ALA A 5 -35.55 6.82 8.59
N ASN A 6 -35.49 7.11 7.30
CA ASN A 6 -35.82 6.17 6.22
C ASN A 6 -34.85 4.99 6.09
N LEU A 7 -33.66 5.05 6.71
CA LEU A 7 -32.65 3.98 6.69
C LEU A 7 -32.57 3.20 8.01
N ARG A 8 -33.27 3.65 9.07
CA ARG A 8 -33.27 3.00 10.39
C ARG A 8 -33.99 1.67 10.44
N ALA A 9 -34.90 1.40 9.49
CA ALA A 9 -35.72 0.17 9.48
C ALA A 9 -34.85 -1.12 9.37
N ASN A 10 -33.69 -1.06 8.75
CA ASN A 10 -32.78 -2.21 8.64
C ASN A 10 -31.30 -1.77 8.61
N PRO A 11 -30.76 -1.25 9.73
CA PRO A 11 -29.44 -0.62 9.78
C PRO A 11 -28.29 -1.59 9.55
N LEU A 12 -28.51 -2.89 9.76
CA LEU A 12 -27.50 -3.96 9.60
C LEU A 12 -27.67 -4.73 8.28
N LYS A 13 -28.43 -4.20 7.32
CA LYS A 13 -28.58 -4.85 6.02
C LYS A 13 -27.23 -4.96 5.32
N LEU A 14 -26.82 -6.19 5.06
CA LEU A 14 -25.58 -6.47 4.33
C LEU A 14 -25.63 -5.90 2.90
N GLY A 15 -24.47 -5.43 2.43
CA GLY A 15 -24.31 -4.89 1.09
C GLY A 15 -24.61 -5.88 -0.03
N LYS A 16 -24.66 -5.37 -1.24
CA LYS A 16 -24.87 -6.19 -2.43
C LYS A 16 -23.52 -6.82 -2.86
N LYS A 17 -23.59 -8.03 -3.46
CA LYS A 17 -22.45 -8.68 -4.08
C LYS A 17 -21.83 -7.80 -5.19
N ALA A 18 -20.56 -8.09 -5.53
CA ALA A 18 -19.83 -7.42 -6.61
C ALA A 18 -20.67 -7.30 -7.87
N LYS A 19 -20.64 -6.13 -8.50
CA LYS A 19 -21.47 -5.81 -9.68
C LYS A 19 -20.75 -6.01 -10.99
N LEU A 20 -19.42 -5.94 -10.96
CA LEU A 20 -18.56 -5.99 -12.14
C LEU A 20 -17.59 -7.16 -12.01
N THR A 21 -17.13 -7.65 -13.15
CA THR A 21 -16.09 -8.70 -13.21
C THR A 21 -15.11 -8.37 -14.31
N VAL A 22 -13.81 -8.44 -14.02
CA VAL A 22 -12.77 -8.38 -15.04
C VAL A 22 -12.62 -9.79 -15.64
N PRO A 23 -13.08 -10.04 -16.90
CA PRO A 23 -13.26 -11.39 -17.40
C PRO A 23 -11.94 -12.10 -17.75
N PHE A 24 -10.92 -11.34 -18.15
CA PHE A 24 -9.61 -11.88 -18.56
C PHE A 24 -8.48 -10.97 -18.12
N TYR A 25 -7.24 -11.45 -18.19
CA TYR A 25 -6.05 -10.64 -17.92
C TYR A 25 -5.88 -9.56 -18.98
N MET A 26 -5.89 -8.30 -18.54
CA MET A 26 -5.75 -7.17 -19.46
C MET A 26 -4.35 -7.19 -20.12
N PRO A 27 -4.27 -6.86 -21.42
CA PRO A 27 -2.98 -6.67 -22.09
C PRO A 27 -2.17 -5.55 -21.41
N GLY A 28 -0.84 -5.77 -21.26
CA GLY A 28 0.03 -4.85 -20.51
C GLY A 28 0.11 -3.42 -21.06
N PHE A 29 -0.27 -3.20 -22.33
CA PHE A 29 -0.30 -1.86 -22.93
C PHE A 29 -1.52 -1.02 -22.48
N ILE A 30 -2.54 -1.64 -21.87
CA ILE A 30 -3.74 -0.92 -21.40
C ILE A 30 -3.39 -0.03 -20.21
N LEU A 31 -2.50 -0.46 -19.30
CA LEU A 31 -2.04 0.37 -18.21
C LEU A 31 -0.86 1.24 -18.65
N ASN A 32 -1.16 2.41 -19.19
CA ASN A 32 -0.21 3.41 -19.60
C ASN A 32 -0.61 4.80 -19.05
N LYS A 33 0.29 5.80 -19.15
CA LYS A 33 0.05 7.14 -18.60
C LYS A 33 -1.26 7.77 -19.10
N LEU A 34 -1.60 7.58 -20.36
CA LEU A 34 -2.80 8.15 -20.95
C LEU A 34 -4.07 7.51 -20.38
N SER A 35 -4.15 6.18 -20.37
CA SER A 35 -5.33 5.46 -19.88
C SER A 35 -5.57 5.67 -18.39
N VAL A 36 -4.51 5.70 -17.58
CA VAL A 36 -4.59 5.98 -16.14
C VAL A 36 -5.04 7.42 -15.91
N SER A 37 -4.44 8.41 -16.61
CA SER A 37 -4.86 9.81 -16.50
C SER A 37 -6.31 10.03 -16.93
N MET A 38 -6.77 9.36 -17.98
CA MET A 38 -8.19 9.44 -18.39
C MET A 38 -9.11 8.86 -17.31
N LEU A 39 -8.74 7.74 -16.70
CA LEU A 39 -9.50 7.16 -15.60
C LEU A 39 -9.54 8.10 -14.40
N ASP A 40 -8.41 8.69 -14.02
CA ASP A 40 -8.32 9.65 -12.91
C ASP A 40 -9.22 10.87 -13.13
N VAL A 41 -9.23 11.43 -14.34
CA VAL A 41 -10.12 12.54 -14.71
C VAL A 41 -11.59 12.13 -14.55
N VAL A 42 -11.98 10.97 -15.06
CA VAL A 42 -13.36 10.46 -14.95
C VAL A 42 -13.76 10.24 -13.48
N LEU A 43 -12.86 9.66 -12.67
CA LEU A 43 -13.12 9.43 -11.24
C LEU A 43 -13.20 10.76 -10.48
N TYR A 44 -12.34 11.72 -10.79
CA TYR A 44 -12.36 13.04 -10.19
C TYR A 44 -13.70 13.77 -10.44
N TRP A 45 -14.16 13.80 -11.70
CA TRP A 45 -15.43 14.45 -12.05
C TRP A 45 -16.68 13.74 -11.50
N LYS A 46 -16.57 12.44 -11.19
CA LYS A 46 -17.66 11.69 -10.54
C LYS A 46 -17.77 11.96 -9.04
N GLN A 47 -16.77 12.56 -8.42
CA GLN A 47 -16.82 12.89 -6.99
C GLN A 47 -17.82 13.99 -6.71
N LYS A 48 -18.64 13.78 -5.68
CA LYS A 48 -19.59 14.78 -5.21
C LYS A 48 -18.89 15.76 -4.27
N SER A 49 -19.03 17.05 -4.49
CA SER A 49 -18.48 18.09 -3.62
C SER A 49 -19.29 18.25 -2.32
N ALA A 50 -20.55 17.83 -2.31
CA ALA A 50 -21.43 17.88 -1.13
C ALA A 50 -21.37 16.58 -0.31
N PRO A 51 -21.55 16.67 1.02
CA PRO A 51 -21.70 15.48 1.85
C PRO A 51 -22.80 14.55 1.33
N SER A 52 -22.50 13.26 1.25
CA SER A 52 -23.47 12.28 0.76
C SER A 52 -23.42 11.01 1.61
N ILE A 53 -24.59 10.35 1.76
CA ILE A 53 -24.69 9.08 2.44
C ILE A 53 -24.38 7.98 1.43
N SER A 54 -23.42 7.12 1.76
CA SER A 54 -23.06 5.96 0.97
C SER A 54 -23.13 4.68 1.80
N HIS A 55 -23.34 3.54 1.16
CA HIS A 55 -23.26 2.25 1.84
C HIS A 55 -21.82 1.97 2.24
N TYR A 56 -21.60 1.40 3.43
CA TYR A 56 -20.27 1.16 3.99
C TYR A 56 -19.39 0.26 3.09
N ASP A 57 -19.95 -0.74 2.40
CA ASP A 57 -19.20 -1.62 1.50
C ASP A 57 -18.55 -0.84 0.36
N GLY A 58 -19.30 0.04 -0.31
CA GLY A 58 -18.76 0.84 -1.41
C GLY A 58 -17.76 1.90 -0.95
N PHE A 59 -17.85 2.33 0.31
CA PHE A 59 -16.94 3.31 0.89
C PHE A 59 -15.64 2.67 1.39
N PHE A 60 -15.72 1.61 2.20
CA PHE A 60 -14.55 0.98 2.81
C PHE A 60 -13.91 -0.09 1.92
N TYR A 61 -14.68 -0.74 1.06
CA TYR A 61 -14.26 -1.87 0.23
C TYR A 61 -14.58 -1.67 -1.25
N PRO A 62 -14.13 -0.56 -1.87
CA PRO A 62 -14.50 -0.23 -3.26
C PRO A 62 -14.05 -1.30 -4.26
N LEU A 63 -12.93 -1.99 -3.99
CA LEU A 63 -12.43 -3.05 -4.86
C LEU A 63 -13.26 -4.34 -4.79
N ASP A 64 -13.94 -4.62 -3.68
CA ASP A 64 -14.81 -5.79 -3.53
C ASP A 64 -16.06 -5.70 -4.41
N MET A 65 -16.32 -4.51 -4.98
CA MET A 65 -17.37 -4.32 -5.98
C MET A 65 -16.99 -4.83 -7.37
N ILE A 66 -15.74 -5.23 -7.57
CA ILE A 66 -15.20 -5.69 -8.85
C ILE A 66 -14.52 -7.05 -8.66
N ASN A 67 -15.14 -8.12 -9.14
CA ASN A 67 -14.52 -9.44 -9.12
C ASN A 67 -13.29 -9.47 -10.03
N ASN A 68 -12.25 -10.17 -9.58
CA ASN A 68 -11.01 -10.35 -10.34
C ASN A 68 -10.34 -9.03 -10.79
N TRP A 69 -10.49 -7.96 -10.00
CA TRP A 69 -9.90 -6.64 -10.30
C TRP A 69 -8.38 -6.72 -10.55
N ASN A 70 -7.70 -7.66 -9.90
CA ASN A 70 -6.27 -7.93 -10.06
C ASN A 70 -5.87 -8.30 -11.49
N ARG A 71 -6.80 -8.84 -12.31
CA ARG A 71 -6.57 -9.12 -13.73
C ARG A 71 -6.31 -7.86 -14.55
N GLY A 72 -6.68 -6.69 -14.03
CA GLY A 72 -6.35 -5.39 -14.62
C GLY A 72 -4.85 -5.16 -14.79
N TYR A 73 -4.02 -5.74 -13.92
CA TYR A 73 -2.55 -5.65 -14.00
C TYR A 73 -1.92 -6.62 -15.02
N GLY A 74 -2.74 -7.43 -15.69
CA GLY A 74 -2.28 -8.42 -16.65
C GLY A 74 -1.64 -9.66 -16.03
N LYS A 75 -1.10 -10.54 -16.86
CA LYS A 75 -0.51 -11.83 -16.43
C LYS A 75 0.75 -11.67 -15.55
N ARG A 76 1.47 -10.56 -15.65
CA ARG A 76 2.68 -10.30 -14.86
C ARG A 76 2.36 -10.02 -13.38
N GLY A 77 1.11 -9.61 -13.08
CA GLY A 77 0.71 -9.22 -11.74
C GLY A 77 1.25 -7.85 -11.32
N PHE A 78 1.22 -7.63 -10.03
CA PHE A 78 1.65 -6.37 -9.41
C PHE A 78 2.25 -6.64 -8.03
N ILE A 79 2.96 -5.66 -7.51
CA ILE A 79 3.33 -5.60 -6.09
C ILE A 79 2.67 -4.39 -5.46
N GLN A 80 2.40 -4.49 -4.16
CA GLN A 80 2.08 -3.32 -3.35
C GLN A 80 3.35 -2.79 -2.70
N TYR A 81 3.57 -1.49 -2.80
CA TYR A 81 4.65 -0.78 -2.12
C TYR A 81 4.02 0.20 -1.14
N GLN A 82 4.32 0.07 0.15
CA GLN A 82 3.75 0.97 1.15
C GLN A 82 4.83 1.45 2.11
N PHE A 83 4.85 2.75 2.34
CA PHE A 83 5.74 3.40 3.29
C PHE A 83 4.99 4.34 4.22
N VAL A 84 5.63 4.75 5.30
CA VAL A 84 5.18 5.81 6.19
C VAL A 84 6.29 6.83 6.38
N LEU A 85 5.94 8.12 6.37
CA LEU A 85 6.84 9.24 6.61
C LEU A 85 6.39 10.03 7.85
N PRO A 86 7.30 10.59 8.65
CA PRO A 86 6.97 11.45 9.78
C PRO A 86 6.08 12.63 9.37
N VAL A 87 5.29 13.16 10.31
CA VAL A 87 4.46 14.35 10.09
C VAL A 87 5.33 15.57 9.74
N ALA A 88 6.50 15.68 10.37
CA ALA A 88 7.47 16.74 10.07
C ALA A 88 7.88 16.68 8.59
N ASN A 89 7.68 17.80 7.87
CA ASN A 89 7.90 17.89 6.41
C ASN A 89 7.13 16.86 5.56
N GLY A 90 6.16 16.15 6.15
CA GLY A 90 5.50 15.01 5.51
C GLY A 90 4.82 15.36 4.19
N LYS A 91 4.16 16.53 4.10
CA LYS A 91 3.51 16.98 2.85
C LYS A 91 4.53 17.23 1.72
N GLU A 92 5.65 17.86 2.05
CA GLU A 92 6.72 18.13 1.08
C GLU A 92 7.40 16.84 0.64
N ASN A 93 7.69 15.95 1.58
CA ASN A 93 8.32 14.66 1.31
C ASN A 93 7.42 13.76 0.46
N ILE A 94 6.11 13.69 0.74
CA ILE A 94 5.15 12.99 -0.12
C ILE A 94 5.16 13.58 -1.54
N ARG A 95 5.20 14.92 -1.67
CA ARG A 95 5.25 15.56 -2.98
C ARG A 95 6.51 15.18 -3.75
N LYS A 96 7.67 15.13 -3.09
CA LYS A 96 8.94 14.70 -3.71
C LYS A 96 8.84 13.25 -4.24
N ILE A 97 8.31 12.33 -3.44
CA ILE A 97 8.10 10.94 -3.86
C ILE A 97 7.10 10.84 -5.01
N LEU A 98 5.97 11.56 -4.93
CA LEU A 98 4.99 11.59 -6.02
C LEU A 98 5.59 12.12 -7.32
N THR A 99 6.42 13.17 -7.25
CA THR A 99 7.14 13.70 -8.43
C THR A 99 8.03 12.64 -9.04
N GLU A 100 8.80 11.93 -8.21
CA GLU A 100 9.67 10.85 -8.67
C GLU A 100 8.88 9.72 -9.35
N ILE A 101 7.75 9.32 -8.76
CA ILE A 101 6.87 8.30 -9.33
C ILE A 101 6.32 8.76 -10.69
N THR A 102 5.81 9.98 -10.78
CA THR A 102 5.21 10.50 -12.04
C THR A 102 6.21 10.67 -13.16
N GLN A 103 7.48 10.92 -12.84
CA GLN A 103 8.58 11.03 -13.80
C GLN A 103 9.11 9.65 -14.23
N SER A 104 8.84 8.60 -13.46
CA SER A 104 9.31 7.25 -13.75
C SER A 104 8.56 6.59 -14.91
N SER A 105 9.08 5.45 -15.35
CA SER A 105 8.37 4.51 -16.25
C SER A 105 7.48 3.52 -15.48
N CYS A 106 7.53 3.51 -14.14
CA CYS A 106 6.75 2.62 -13.28
C CYS A 106 5.41 3.30 -12.94
N ILE A 107 4.41 3.09 -13.79
CA ILE A 107 3.11 3.75 -13.69
C ILE A 107 2.26 3.02 -12.67
N PRO A 108 1.90 3.63 -11.53
CA PRO A 108 0.99 3.02 -10.57
C PRO A 108 -0.45 3.08 -11.08
N PHE A 109 -1.26 2.12 -10.64
CA PHE A 109 -2.69 2.10 -10.97
C PHE A 109 -3.56 2.51 -9.78
N LEU A 110 -3.34 1.89 -8.61
CA LEU A 110 -4.08 2.19 -7.40
C LEU A 110 -3.15 2.84 -6.37
N ASN A 111 -3.60 3.96 -5.81
CA ASN A 111 -2.83 4.70 -4.81
C ASN A 111 -3.74 5.09 -3.65
N VAL A 112 -3.26 4.91 -2.42
CA VAL A 112 -4.01 5.25 -1.22
C VAL A 112 -3.13 6.03 -0.25
N LEU A 113 -3.44 7.31 -0.04
CA LEU A 113 -2.81 8.16 0.96
C LEU A 113 -3.65 8.16 2.24
N LYS A 114 -3.00 7.93 3.39
CA LYS A 114 -3.64 7.95 4.72
C LYS A 114 -2.76 8.72 5.70
N LYS A 115 -3.36 9.18 6.80
CA LYS A 115 -2.64 9.69 7.96
C LYS A 115 -2.78 8.70 9.11
N PHE A 116 -1.65 8.29 9.70
CA PHE A 116 -1.63 7.49 10.92
C PHE A 116 -1.59 8.40 12.16
N GLY A 117 -2.24 7.93 13.22
CA GLY A 117 -2.06 8.45 14.57
C GLY A 117 -0.82 7.87 15.25
N LYS A 118 -0.75 8.04 16.58
CA LYS A 118 0.36 7.49 17.39
C LYS A 118 0.49 5.99 17.20
N GLY A 119 1.72 5.51 17.04
CA GLY A 119 2.03 4.09 16.92
C GLY A 119 1.79 3.32 18.23
N GLN A 120 1.63 2.00 18.13
CA GLN A 120 1.35 1.12 19.28
C GLN A 120 2.55 0.34 19.81
N GLY A 121 3.76 0.62 19.37
CA GLY A 121 4.97 0.11 19.99
C GLY A 121 5.20 -1.40 19.94
N GLY A 122 5.40 -1.98 18.74
CA GLY A 122 6.03 -3.30 18.60
C GLY A 122 7.41 -3.13 17.98
N LEU A 123 8.34 -4.06 18.22
CA LEU A 123 9.73 -3.97 17.76
C LEU A 123 9.85 -3.81 16.23
N LEU A 124 8.98 -4.47 15.49
CA LEU A 124 8.88 -4.38 14.02
C LEU A 124 7.57 -3.71 13.57
N SER A 125 6.94 -2.92 14.44
CA SER A 125 5.69 -2.23 14.12
C SER A 125 5.90 -1.22 13.00
N PHE A 126 5.09 -1.32 11.94
CA PHE A 126 5.14 -0.38 10.82
C PHE A 126 4.54 1.00 11.14
N PRO A 127 3.34 1.09 11.79
CA PRO A 127 2.71 2.38 12.01
C PRO A 127 3.46 3.26 13.03
N PHE A 128 3.62 4.51 12.68
CA PHE A 128 3.90 5.61 13.59
C PHE A 128 3.15 6.86 13.12
N GLU A 129 3.09 7.90 13.93
CA GLU A 129 2.38 9.12 13.58
C GLU A 129 2.99 9.78 12.34
N GLY A 130 2.24 9.77 11.23
CA GLY A 130 2.77 10.20 9.95
C GLY A 130 1.82 10.01 8.78
N TYR A 131 2.34 10.25 7.60
CA TYR A 131 1.63 10.00 6.34
C TYR A 131 2.09 8.68 5.74
N THR A 132 1.16 7.78 5.47
CA THR A 132 1.43 6.51 4.79
C THR A 132 0.82 6.52 3.40
N PHE A 133 1.59 6.01 2.43
CA PHE A 133 1.17 5.93 1.05
C PHE A 133 1.36 4.51 0.54
N ALA A 134 0.27 3.90 0.09
CA ALA A 134 0.26 2.57 -0.50
C ALA A 134 0.04 2.70 -1.99
N ILE A 135 0.85 2.00 -2.77
CA ILE A 135 0.95 2.13 -4.22
C ILE A 135 1.01 0.73 -4.83
N ASP A 136 0.18 0.48 -5.84
CA ASP A 136 0.22 -0.76 -6.61
C ASP A 136 0.98 -0.55 -7.92
N PHE A 137 2.12 -1.21 -8.06
CA PHE A 137 2.93 -1.15 -9.26
C PHE A 137 2.83 -2.45 -10.07
N PRO A 138 2.50 -2.38 -11.37
CA PRO A 138 2.66 -3.52 -12.27
C PRO A 138 4.09 -4.03 -12.31
N ILE A 139 4.29 -5.34 -12.30
CA ILE A 139 5.64 -5.93 -12.35
C ILE A 139 6.27 -5.67 -13.72
N THR A 140 7.40 -4.96 -13.72
CA THR A 140 8.22 -4.64 -14.91
C THR A 140 9.70 -4.83 -14.59
N LYS A 141 10.56 -4.89 -15.62
CA LYS A 141 12.01 -4.96 -15.41
C LYS A 141 12.59 -3.73 -14.69
N ALA A 142 11.96 -2.58 -14.85
CA ALA A 142 12.39 -1.32 -14.22
C ALA A 142 11.95 -1.20 -12.76
N LEU A 143 11.03 -2.05 -12.29
CA LEU A 143 10.37 -1.84 -11.00
C LEU A 143 11.33 -2.02 -9.82
N LYS A 144 12.13 -3.09 -9.79
CA LYS A 144 13.06 -3.35 -8.68
C LYS A 144 14.08 -2.22 -8.48
N PRO A 145 14.83 -1.78 -9.50
CA PRO A 145 15.73 -0.62 -9.33
C PRO A 145 15.01 0.66 -8.89
N PHE A 146 13.77 0.84 -9.34
CA PHE A 146 12.97 1.99 -8.97
C PHE A 146 12.53 1.94 -7.50
N THR A 147 12.08 0.78 -7.00
CA THR A 147 11.74 0.64 -5.57
C THR A 147 12.97 0.79 -4.67
N GLU A 148 14.16 0.30 -5.07
CA GLU A 148 15.41 0.52 -4.34
C GLU A 148 15.77 2.03 -4.22
N LYS A 149 15.47 2.81 -5.27
CA LYS A 149 15.60 4.29 -5.21
C LYS A 149 14.60 4.89 -4.23
N LEU A 150 13.34 4.46 -4.27
CA LEU A 150 12.30 4.94 -3.36
C LEU A 150 12.62 4.56 -1.91
N ASP A 151 13.16 3.37 -1.64
CA ASP A 151 13.56 2.91 -0.31
C ASP A 151 14.60 3.86 0.31
N LYS A 152 15.60 4.26 -0.47
CA LYS A 152 16.60 5.26 -0.04
C LYS A 152 15.95 6.60 0.29
N MET A 153 15.08 7.10 -0.60
CA MET A 153 14.36 8.36 -0.34
C MET A 153 13.52 8.29 0.93
N VAL A 154 12.81 7.18 1.15
CA VAL A 154 11.98 6.96 2.35
C VAL A 154 12.88 6.92 3.60
N LEU A 155 14.01 6.22 3.55
CA LEU A 155 14.98 6.16 4.65
C LEU A 155 15.55 7.55 4.98
N ASP A 156 16.00 8.30 3.97
CA ASP A 156 16.56 9.65 4.13
C ASP A 156 15.54 10.65 4.74
N MET A 157 14.25 10.41 4.50
CA MET A 157 13.14 11.17 5.07
C MET A 157 12.71 10.69 6.46
N GLY A 158 13.42 9.73 7.07
CA GLY A 158 13.08 9.15 8.37
C GLY A 158 11.86 8.22 8.35
N GLY A 159 11.51 7.72 7.20
CA GLY A 159 10.40 6.80 7.01
C GLY A 159 10.79 5.33 7.11
N ARG A 160 9.81 4.46 6.88
CA ARG A 160 10.02 3.00 6.79
C ARG A 160 9.02 2.34 5.84
N ILE A 161 9.40 1.17 5.31
CA ILE A 161 8.60 0.35 4.41
C ILE A 161 7.75 -0.63 5.22
N TYR A 162 6.53 -0.89 4.78
CA TYR A 162 5.64 -1.87 5.40
C TYR A 162 6.02 -3.30 5.00
N LEU A 163 6.57 -4.05 5.95
CA LEU A 163 7.06 -5.43 5.72
C LEU A 163 5.97 -6.39 5.21
N GLY A 164 4.71 -6.17 5.60
CA GLY A 164 3.59 -7.00 5.13
C GLY A 164 3.21 -6.81 3.65
N LYS A 165 3.81 -5.82 2.97
CA LYS A 165 3.59 -5.53 1.53
C LYS A 165 4.90 -5.40 0.75
N ASP A 166 6.02 -5.67 1.42
CA ASP A 166 7.33 -5.54 0.84
C ASP A 166 7.68 -6.73 -0.06
N ALA A 167 8.30 -6.43 -1.21
CA ALA A 167 8.76 -7.43 -2.16
C ALA A 167 10.28 -7.42 -2.40
N TYR A 168 10.96 -6.28 -2.18
CA TYR A 168 12.33 -6.08 -2.66
C TYR A 168 13.28 -5.42 -1.67
N LEU A 169 12.82 -4.99 -0.49
CA LEU A 169 13.63 -4.31 0.52
C LEU A 169 14.87 -5.13 0.88
N ASP A 170 16.05 -4.55 0.82
CA ASP A 170 17.29 -5.21 1.21
C ASP A 170 17.52 -5.18 2.73
N GLU A 171 18.41 -6.06 3.20
CA GLU A 171 18.72 -6.23 4.61
C GLU A 171 19.29 -4.96 5.25
N ALA A 172 20.19 -4.24 4.56
CA ALA A 172 20.84 -3.06 5.12
C ALA A 172 19.82 -1.92 5.33
N THR A 173 18.99 -1.69 4.33
CA THR A 173 17.93 -0.67 4.38
C THR A 173 16.88 -1.03 5.42
N PHE A 174 16.47 -2.31 5.50
CA PHE A 174 15.58 -2.80 6.56
C PHE A 174 16.15 -2.51 7.95
N LYS A 175 17.41 -2.89 8.21
CA LYS A 175 18.05 -2.68 9.52
C LYS A 175 18.14 -1.20 9.90
N ALA A 176 18.35 -0.32 8.94
CA ALA A 176 18.35 1.12 9.15
C ALA A 176 16.95 1.67 9.50
N MET A 177 15.89 1.18 8.81
CA MET A 177 14.52 1.58 9.05
C MET A 177 13.91 1.03 10.34
N TYR A 178 14.40 -0.12 10.81
CA TYR A 178 13.88 -0.85 11.97
C TYR A 178 15.00 -1.14 12.99
N PRO A 179 15.52 -0.16 13.70
CA PRO A 179 16.67 -0.32 14.60
C PRO A 179 16.43 -1.34 15.72
N GLN A 180 15.17 -1.57 16.12
CA GLN A 180 14.80 -2.55 17.14
C GLN A 180 14.81 -4.02 16.62
N HIS A 181 15.19 -4.26 15.34
CA HIS A 181 15.39 -5.61 14.82
C HIS A 181 16.39 -6.43 15.64
N LYS A 182 17.38 -5.76 16.27
CA LYS A 182 18.37 -6.44 17.15
C LYS A 182 17.72 -7.08 18.37
N GLU A 183 16.81 -6.35 19.02
CA GLU A 183 16.06 -6.88 20.17
C GLU A 183 15.11 -8.01 19.73
N TRP A 184 14.45 -7.82 18.59
CA TRP A 184 13.59 -8.86 18.01
C TRP A 184 14.37 -10.16 17.73
N LEU A 185 15.58 -10.07 17.17
CA LEU A 185 16.45 -11.22 16.91
C LEU A 185 16.87 -11.93 18.20
N GLN A 186 17.10 -11.21 19.30
CA GLN A 186 17.38 -11.84 20.60
C GLN A 186 16.18 -12.68 21.08
N ILE A 187 14.96 -12.17 20.90
CA ILE A 187 13.74 -12.89 21.23
C ILE A 187 13.61 -14.14 20.32
N LYS A 188 13.81 -13.97 19.00
CA LYS A 188 13.77 -15.09 18.05
C LYS A 188 14.77 -16.18 18.44
N LYS A 189 16.01 -15.80 18.74
CA LYS A 189 17.06 -16.76 19.17
C LYS A 189 16.66 -17.56 20.38
N LYS A 190 15.91 -16.94 21.31
CA LYS A 190 15.44 -17.62 22.54
C LYS A 190 14.33 -18.64 22.23
N TYR A 191 13.39 -18.32 21.33
CA TYR A 191 12.19 -19.13 21.11
C TYR A 191 12.24 -19.99 19.85
N ASP A 192 13.06 -19.63 18.88
CA ASP A 192 13.23 -20.35 17.60
C ASP A 192 14.70 -20.33 17.15
N PRO A 193 15.62 -20.94 17.96
CA PRO A 193 17.06 -20.94 17.70
C PRO A 193 17.44 -21.68 16.41
N ASN A 194 16.59 -22.56 15.92
CA ASN A 194 16.82 -23.38 14.73
C ASN A 194 16.12 -22.86 13.49
N ASN A 195 15.54 -21.64 13.54
CA ASN A 195 14.78 -21.05 12.43
C ASN A 195 13.71 -21.97 11.84
N VAL A 196 12.96 -22.69 12.69
CA VAL A 196 11.83 -23.52 12.26
C VAL A 196 10.76 -22.67 11.58
N PHE A 197 10.52 -21.47 12.12
CA PHE A 197 9.68 -20.45 11.49
C PHE A 197 10.53 -19.54 10.63
N SER A 198 10.58 -19.83 9.35
CA SER A 198 11.35 -19.12 8.32
C SER A 198 10.47 -18.74 7.13
N SER A 199 10.84 -17.71 6.42
CA SER A 199 10.17 -17.26 5.19
C SER A 199 11.17 -16.60 4.24
N ASP A 200 10.79 -16.46 2.95
CA ASP A 200 11.63 -15.74 1.99
C ASP A 200 11.88 -14.29 2.43
N LEU A 201 10.90 -13.65 3.07
CA LEU A 201 11.06 -12.33 3.64
C LEU A 201 12.12 -12.34 4.76
N SER A 202 11.99 -13.24 5.76
CA SER A 202 12.92 -13.28 6.90
C SER A 202 14.37 -13.51 6.47
N ARG A 203 14.58 -14.40 5.49
CA ARG A 203 15.91 -14.65 4.89
C ARG A 203 16.45 -13.42 4.18
N ARG A 204 15.63 -12.77 3.36
CA ARG A 204 16.04 -11.61 2.56
C ARG A 204 16.43 -10.41 3.40
N ILE A 205 15.73 -10.13 4.49
CA ILE A 205 15.99 -8.96 5.35
C ILE A 205 16.82 -9.28 6.60
N GLY A 206 17.39 -10.49 6.70
CA GLY A 206 18.29 -10.90 7.80
C GLY A 206 17.60 -11.01 9.15
N LEU A 207 16.38 -11.56 9.21
CA LEU A 207 15.63 -11.87 10.43
C LEU A 207 15.73 -13.34 10.84
N GLU A 208 16.81 -14.02 10.48
CA GLU A 208 17.14 -15.37 10.92
C GLU A 208 18.35 -15.38 11.86
N VAL A 209 18.44 -16.37 12.76
CA VAL A 209 19.48 -16.52 13.80
C VAL A 209 20.34 -17.74 13.50
#